data_c8ccd5c0d3c65d1ff5114468c4003e70
#
_entry.id   c8ccd5c0d3c65d1ff5114468c4003e70
#
_cell.length_a   1.000
_cell.length_b   1.000
_cell.length_c   1.000
_cell.angle_alpha   90.00
_cell.angle_beta   90.00
_cell.angle_gamma   90.00
#
_symmetry.space_group_name_H-M   'P 1'
#
loop_
_entity.id
_entity.type
_entity.pdbx_description
1 polymer ?
#
loop_
_entity_poly.entity_id
_entity_poly.type
_entity_poly.pdbx_seq_one_letter_code
_entity_poly.pdbx_strand_id
1 'polypeptide(L)'
;ARAQTRQATDEMSAIAREIALANPLVRAQPILFVVREQYLPDHHNTETIFHTGEPNCGKYRPGGPLKILDPVSGRTSVLLDPGPAGLVRDPEVHYDGRKIVFAMRKARDENYSIYELEVDPQQGWAAVPGSLRRLTAERDATDIDPVYLPDGKIVFSNTREPKYCHCNMHIMANLYRMDGDGANIHQIGKST
;
A
#
# COMPACT_ATOMS: atom_id res chain seq x y z
N ALA A 1 -33.24 -20.09 9.95
CA ALA A 1 -31.82 -20.26 10.24
C ALA A 1 -30.97 -19.17 9.57
N ARG A 2 -30.88 -19.07 8.22
CA ARG A 2 -30.01 -18.09 7.52
C ARG A 2 -30.31 -16.63 7.87
N ALA A 3 -31.59 -16.23 8.01
CA ALA A 3 -31.97 -14.85 8.37
C ALA A 3 -31.56 -14.52 9.81
N GLN A 4 -31.72 -15.43 10.75
CA GLN A 4 -31.29 -15.26 12.14
C GLN A 4 -29.76 -15.15 12.28
N THR A 5 -29.00 -15.95 11.51
CA THR A 5 -27.55 -15.87 11.49
C THR A 5 -27.09 -14.51 10.94
N ARG A 6 -27.72 -14.02 9.89
CA ARG A 6 -27.41 -12.69 9.32
C ARG A 6 -27.68 -11.56 10.31
N GLN A 7 -28.86 -11.59 10.95
CA GLN A 7 -29.21 -10.60 11.97
C GLN A 7 -28.21 -10.59 13.13
N ALA A 8 -27.84 -11.75 13.67
CA ALA A 8 -26.83 -11.84 14.73
C ALA A 8 -25.46 -11.30 14.30
N THR A 9 -25.05 -11.55 13.04
CA THR A 9 -23.82 -11.00 12.49
C THR A 9 -23.87 -9.48 12.38
N ASP A 10 -24.99 -8.93 11.93
CA ASP A 10 -25.18 -7.47 11.79
C ASP A 10 -25.17 -6.80 13.18
N GLU A 11 -25.83 -7.39 14.19
CA GLU A 11 -25.81 -6.89 15.58
C GLU A 11 -24.39 -6.92 16.18
N MET A 12 -23.64 -8.02 16.01
CA MET A 12 -22.25 -8.11 16.47
C MET A 12 -21.36 -7.08 15.79
N SER A 13 -21.55 -6.86 14.49
CA SER A 13 -20.79 -5.84 13.73
C SER A 13 -21.10 -4.43 14.23
N ALA A 14 -22.34 -4.14 14.58
CA ALA A 14 -22.74 -2.86 15.14
C ALA A 14 -22.09 -2.62 16.52
N ILE A 15 -22.10 -3.61 17.40
CA ILE A 15 -21.48 -3.56 18.72
C ILE A 15 -19.95 -3.39 18.58
N ALA A 16 -19.32 -4.16 17.72
CA ALA A 16 -17.88 -4.05 17.48
C ALA A 16 -17.50 -2.64 16.98
N ARG A 17 -18.30 -2.06 16.10
CA ARG A 17 -18.12 -0.68 15.64
C ARG A 17 -18.29 0.32 16.78
N GLU A 18 -19.30 0.18 17.62
CA GLU A 18 -19.52 1.07 18.77
C GLU A 18 -18.31 1.04 19.72
N ILE A 19 -17.82 -0.14 20.05
CA ILE A 19 -16.62 -0.32 20.89
C ILE A 19 -15.40 0.35 20.26
N ALA A 20 -15.17 0.15 18.96
CA ALA A 20 -14.05 0.77 18.25
C ALA A 20 -14.13 2.31 18.27
N LEU A 21 -15.34 2.87 18.05
CA LEU A 21 -15.58 4.31 18.04
C LEU A 21 -15.62 4.93 19.46
N ALA A 22 -15.69 4.12 20.52
CA ALA A 22 -15.49 4.59 21.88
C ALA A 22 -14.04 5.04 22.14
N ASN A 23 -13.06 4.53 21.36
CA ASN A 23 -11.70 5.00 21.42
C ASN A 23 -11.57 6.35 20.70
N PRO A 24 -11.20 7.46 21.40
CA PRO A 24 -11.10 8.78 20.78
C PRO A 24 -10.03 8.85 19.68
N LEU A 25 -8.97 8.04 19.73
CA LEU A 25 -7.94 8.01 18.70
C LEU A 25 -8.46 7.44 17.38
N VAL A 26 -9.30 6.42 17.43
CA VAL A 26 -9.93 5.86 16.24
C VAL A 26 -10.98 6.81 15.65
N ARG A 27 -11.69 7.51 16.53
CA ARG A 27 -12.77 8.42 16.13
C ARG A 27 -12.28 9.74 15.53
N ALA A 28 -11.10 10.20 15.99
CA ALA A 28 -10.60 11.54 15.64
C ALA A 28 -9.93 11.62 14.28
N GLN A 29 -9.55 10.48 13.68
CA GLN A 29 -8.73 10.45 12.47
C GLN A 29 -9.38 9.59 11.39
N PRO A 30 -9.26 9.98 10.11
CA PRO A 30 -9.64 9.13 9.00
C PRO A 30 -8.69 7.93 8.90
N ILE A 31 -9.18 6.84 8.34
CA ILE A 31 -8.41 5.62 8.12
C ILE A 31 -8.07 5.51 6.64
N LEU A 32 -6.77 5.49 6.35
CA LEU A 32 -6.25 5.23 5.01
C LEU A 32 -6.22 3.71 4.78
N PHE A 33 -6.69 3.27 3.61
CA PHE A 33 -6.66 1.85 3.26
C PHE A 33 -6.63 1.63 1.73
N VAL A 34 -6.16 0.47 1.32
CA VAL A 34 -6.24 0.01 -0.06
C VAL A 34 -7.36 -1.01 -0.22
N VAL A 35 -8.03 -0.99 -1.36
CA VAL A 35 -8.97 -2.03 -1.75
C VAL A 35 -8.31 -2.92 -2.78
N ARG A 36 -8.26 -4.20 -2.54
CA ARG A 36 -7.71 -5.17 -3.51
C ARG A 36 -8.47 -6.48 -3.45
N GLU A 37 -8.46 -7.22 -4.54
CA GLU A 37 -8.91 -8.60 -4.51
C GLU A 37 -8.01 -9.43 -3.61
N GLN A 38 -8.59 -10.38 -2.91
CA GLN A 38 -7.82 -11.36 -2.16
C GLN A 38 -7.17 -12.33 -3.14
N TYR A 39 -5.87 -12.53 -2.98
CA TYR A 39 -5.16 -13.54 -3.74
C TYR A 39 -5.62 -14.94 -3.35
N LEU A 40 -5.64 -15.84 -4.31
CA LEU A 40 -5.87 -17.26 -4.01
C LEU A 40 -4.77 -17.74 -3.07
N PRO A 41 -5.12 -18.55 -2.05
CA PRO A 41 -4.13 -19.13 -1.17
C PRO A 41 -3.15 -19.98 -1.97
N ASP A 42 -1.87 -19.79 -1.72
CA ASP A 42 -0.83 -20.69 -2.19
C ASP A 42 0.25 -20.87 -1.12
N HIS A 43 1.19 -21.74 -1.40
CA HIS A 43 2.26 -22.07 -0.48
C HIS A 43 3.26 -20.90 -0.29
N HIS A 44 3.36 -20.01 -1.28
CA HIS A 44 4.29 -18.90 -1.30
C HIS A 44 3.59 -17.60 -1.69
N ASN A 45 3.18 -16.82 -0.70
CA ASN A 45 2.52 -15.52 -0.92
C ASN A 45 3.36 -14.53 -1.72
N THR A 46 4.68 -14.69 -1.74
CA THR A 46 5.62 -13.88 -2.50
C THR A 46 5.49 -14.02 -4.02
N GLU A 47 4.90 -15.11 -4.51
CA GLU A 47 4.62 -15.29 -5.94
C GLU A 47 3.77 -14.19 -6.55
N THR A 48 2.98 -13.52 -5.73
CA THR A 48 2.13 -12.42 -6.20
C THR A 48 2.92 -11.14 -6.50
N ILE A 49 4.19 -11.04 -6.06
CA ILE A 49 4.98 -9.81 -6.14
C ILE A 49 6.32 -10.05 -6.83
N PHE A 50 7.04 -11.12 -6.51
CA PHE A 50 8.43 -11.34 -6.88
C PHE A 50 8.69 -12.62 -7.66
N HIS A 51 7.67 -13.27 -8.18
CA HIS A 51 7.81 -14.58 -8.79
C HIS A 51 8.83 -14.55 -9.95
N THR A 52 9.92 -15.33 -9.81
CA THR A 52 10.94 -15.59 -10.84
C THR A 52 11.51 -14.36 -11.58
N GLY A 53 11.52 -13.20 -10.92
CA GLY A 53 11.93 -11.95 -11.56
C GLY A 53 10.86 -11.32 -12.43
N GLU A 54 9.70 -11.93 -12.53
CA GLU A 54 8.60 -11.35 -13.26
C GLU A 54 7.79 -10.41 -12.37
N PRO A 55 7.57 -9.16 -12.80
CA PRO A 55 6.64 -8.26 -12.12
C PRO A 55 5.19 -8.75 -12.20
N ASN A 56 4.94 -9.75 -13.00
CA ASN A 56 3.65 -10.26 -13.41
C ASN A 56 3.52 -11.76 -13.22
N CYS A 57 3.42 -12.20 -12.00
CA CYS A 57 2.92 -13.55 -11.78
C CYS A 57 1.46 -13.64 -12.29
N GLY A 58 1.03 -14.84 -12.68
CA GLY A 58 -0.34 -15.07 -13.17
C GLY A 58 -1.45 -14.72 -12.18
N LYS A 59 -1.11 -14.34 -10.95
CA LYS A 59 -2.03 -13.98 -9.86
C LYS A 59 -2.31 -12.48 -9.75
N TYR A 60 -1.72 -11.65 -10.60
CA TYR A 60 -2.00 -10.23 -10.59
C TYR A 60 -3.49 -9.94 -10.79
N ARG A 61 -4.06 -9.16 -9.88
CA ARG A 61 -5.44 -8.67 -9.92
C ARG A 61 -5.42 -7.16 -9.83
N PRO A 62 -5.72 -6.44 -10.91
CA PRO A 62 -5.76 -4.98 -10.93
C PRO A 62 -6.98 -4.43 -10.19
N GLY A 63 -7.05 -3.09 -10.07
CA GLY A 63 -8.21 -2.39 -9.54
C GLY A 63 -8.15 -2.12 -8.04
N GLY A 64 -6.96 -1.86 -7.51
CA GLY A 64 -6.75 -1.53 -6.10
C GLY A 64 -6.61 -0.04 -5.81
N PRO A 65 -7.71 0.73 -5.66
CA PRO A 65 -7.65 2.14 -5.32
C PRO A 65 -7.20 2.38 -3.87
N LEU A 66 -6.55 3.53 -3.65
CA LEU A 66 -6.30 4.09 -2.33
C LEU A 66 -7.53 4.86 -1.87
N LYS A 67 -8.02 4.57 -0.67
CA LYS A 67 -9.24 5.15 -0.11
C LYS A 67 -9.05 5.67 1.30
N ILE A 68 -9.94 6.57 1.70
CA ILE A 68 -10.08 7.06 3.06
C ILE A 68 -11.47 6.64 3.58
N LEU A 69 -11.50 6.17 4.82
CA LEU A 69 -12.71 5.91 5.59
C LEU A 69 -12.83 6.97 6.69
N ASP A 70 -13.97 7.66 6.74
CA ASP A 70 -14.39 8.39 7.93
C ASP A 70 -15.03 7.37 8.90
N PRO A 71 -14.39 7.07 10.04
CA PRO A 71 -14.89 6.03 10.95
C PRO A 71 -16.21 6.39 11.60
N VAL A 72 -16.49 7.68 11.78
CA VAL A 72 -17.72 8.16 12.43
C VAL A 72 -18.93 7.99 11.51
N SER A 73 -18.85 8.54 10.30
CA SER A 73 -19.95 8.43 9.34
C SER A 73 -19.99 7.09 8.59
N GLY A 74 -18.88 6.36 8.57
CA GLY A 74 -18.72 5.15 7.75
C GLY A 74 -18.60 5.41 6.25
N ARG A 75 -18.49 6.67 5.84
CA ARG A 75 -18.30 7.03 4.42
C ARG A 75 -16.87 6.77 3.97
N THR A 76 -16.76 6.28 2.75
CA THR A 76 -15.47 6.11 2.09
C THR A 76 -15.38 7.03 0.89
N SER A 77 -14.18 7.57 0.64
CA SER A 77 -13.85 8.34 -0.56
C SER A 77 -12.62 7.75 -1.24
N VAL A 78 -12.57 7.86 -2.56
CA VAL A 78 -11.39 7.49 -3.34
C VAL A 78 -10.39 8.64 -3.26
N LEU A 79 -9.19 8.36 -2.77
CA LEU A 79 -8.09 9.31 -2.72
C LEU A 79 -7.26 9.26 -4.01
N LEU A 80 -7.00 8.05 -4.49
CA LEU A 80 -6.30 7.79 -5.75
C LEU A 80 -6.85 6.54 -6.41
N ASP A 81 -7.21 6.66 -7.69
CA ASP A 81 -7.54 5.53 -8.55
C ASP A 81 -6.35 5.27 -9.49
N PRO A 82 -5.68 4.10 -9.41
CA PRO A 82 -4.57 3.76 -10.29
C PRO A 82 -5.00 3.40 -11.72
N GLY A 83 -6.30 3.40 -12.00
CA GLY A 83 -6.90 2.96 -13.25
C GLY A 83 -7.21 1.46 -13.30
N PRO A 84 -7.88 1.01 -14.36
CA PRO A 84 -8.43 -0.35 -14.45
C PRO A 84 -7.39 -1.47 -14.50
N ALA A 85 -6.15 -1.16 -14.88
CA ALA A 85 -5.04 -2.09 -14.89
C ALA A 85 -4.03 -1.84 -13.77
N GLY A 86 -4.27 -0.84 -12.91
CA GLY A 86 -3.35 -0.45 -11.85
C GLY A 86 -3.67 -1.09 -10.52
N LEU A 87 -2.71 -0.98 -9.60
CA LEU A 87 -2.84 -1.44 -8.23
C LEU A 87 -1.97 -0.60 -7.30
N VAL A 88 -2.55 -0.12 -6.21
CA VAL A 88 -1.85 0.55 -5.10
C VAL A 88 -1.68 -0.44 -3.95
N ARG A 89 -0.55 -0.35 -3.24
CA ARG A 89 -0.26 -1.14 -2.04
C ARG A 89 0.63 -0.38 -1.05
N ASP A 90 0.68 -0.87 0.16
CA ASP A 90 1.59 -0.47 1.23
C ASP A 90 1.63 1.05 1.47
N PRO A 91 0.47 1.71 1.71
CA PRO A 91 0.44 3.14 1.96
C PRO A 91 0.93 3.46 3.37
N GLU A 92 1.76 4.49 3.49
CA GLU A 92 2.26 5.04 4.75
C GLU A 92 2.02 6.55 4.80
N VAL A 93 1.51 7.03 5.92
CA VAL A 93 1.23 8.45 6.13
C VAL A 93 2.45 9.13 6.76
N HIS A 94 2.89 10.25 6.20
CA HIS A 94 3.95 11.07 6.78
C HIS A 94 3.55 11.61 8.17
N TYR A 95 4.51 11.84 9.04
CA TYR A 95 4.31 12.27 10.43
C TYR A 95 3.49 13.55 10.60
N ASP A 96 3.49 14.44 9.60
CA ASP A 96 2.69 15.68 9.60
C ASP A 96 1.25 15.49 9.10
N GLY A 97 0.89 14.29 8.64
CA GLY A 97 -0.41 13.96 8.08
C GLY A 97 -0.74 14.60 6.73
N ARG A 98 0.26 15.17 6.03
CA ARG A 98 0.07 15.92 4.77
C ARG A 98 0.53 15.21 3.52
N LYS A 99 1.21 14.08 3.69
CA LYS A 99 1.76 13.29 2.58
C LYS A 99 1.53 11.81 2.83
N ILE A 100 1.41 11.10 1.74
CA ILE A 100 1.28 9.63 1.74
C ILE A 100 2.29 9.09 0.73
N VAL A 101 3.13 8.15 1.17
CA VAL A 101 3.98 7.36 0.30
C VAL A 101 3.38 5.98 0.12
N PHE A 102 3.49 5.40 -1.06
CA PHE A 102 2.92 4.09 -1.38
C PHE A 102 3.61 3.46 -2.59
N ALA A 103 3.48 2.17 -2.74
CA ALA A 103 3.86 1.47 -3.96
C ALA A 103 2.68 1.40 -4.93
N MET A 104 2.95 1.65 -6.21
CA MET A 104 1.94 1.55 -7.27
C MET A 104 2.54 1.06 -8.57
N ARG A 105 1.77 0.26 -9.32
CA ARG A 105 1.98 0.01 -10.74
C ARG A 105 0.69 0.33 -11.50
N LYS A 106 0.82 0.76 -12.74
CA LYS A 106 -0.31 1.22 -13.58
C LYS A 106 -0.76 0.18 -14.60
N ALA A 107 0.08 -0.81 -14.86
CA ALA A 107 -0.19 -1.86 -15.81
C ALA A 107 0.35 -3.21 -15.35
N ARG A 108 -0.13 -4.29 -15.99
CA ARG A 108 0.29 -5.65 -15.66
C ARG A 108 1.77 -5.93 -15.97
N ASP A 109 2.31 -5.28 -16.98
CA ASP A 109 3.68 -5.41 -17.48
C ASP A 109 4.65 -4.39 -16.85
N GLU A 110 4.22 -3.66 -15.81
CA GLU A 110 5.06 -2.76 -15.02
C GLU A 110 5.46 -3.38 -13.70
N ASN A 111 6.62 -2.96 -13.18
CA ASN A 111 7.01 -3.15 -11.79
C ASN A 111 6.33 -2.13 -10.88
N TYR A 112 6.27 -2.43 -9.59
CA TYR A 112 5.91 -1.42 -8.60
C TYR A 112 7.01 -0.37 -8.49
N SER A 113 6.59 0.86 -8.37
CA SER A 113 7.44 2.01 -8.05
C SER A 113 6.88 2.74 -6.84
N ILE A 114 7.72 3.47 -6.14
CA ILE A 114 7.30 4.31 -5.03
C ILE A 114 6.75 5.63 -5.57
N TYR A 115 5.59 6.01 -5.06
CA TYR A 115 4.92 7.28 -5.34
C TYR A 115 4.65 8.02 -4.05
N GLU A 116 4.55 9.34 -4.15
CA GLU A 116 4.10 10.23 -3.08
C GLU A 116 2.92 11.06 -3.56
N LEU A 117 1.97 11.31 -2.68
CA LEU A 117 0.78 12.14 -2.89
C LEU A 117 0.62 13.10 -1.72
N GLU A 118 0.36 14.39 -1.99
CA GLU A 118 0.01 15.34 -0.94
C GLU A 118 -1.51 15.31 -0.67
N VAL A 119 -1.88 15.51 0.59
CA VAL A 119 -3.26 15.57 1.05
C VAL A 119 -3.48 16.80 1.90
N ASP A 120 -4.67 17.37 1.85
CA ASP A 120 -5.04 18.55 2.62
C ASP A 120 -5.96 18.18 3.80
N PRO A 121 -5.44 18.18 5.05
CA PRO A 121 -6.24 17.90 6.24
C PRO A 121 -7.42 18.87 6.42
N GLN A 122 -7.31 20.11 5.94
CA GLN A 122 -8.39 21.10 6.04
C GLN A 122 -9.54 20.83 5.06
N GLN A 123 -9.27 20.05 4.02
CA GLN A 123 -10.26 19.60 3.05
C GLN A 123 -10.63 18.12 3.23
N GLY A 124 -10.59 17.62 4.47
CA GLY A 124 -10.92 16.23 4.78
C GLY A 124 -9.91 15.22 4.20
N TRP A 125 -8.65 15.61 4.14
CA TRP A 125 -7.55 14.82 3.53
C TRP A 125 -7.77 14.50 2.05
N ALA A 126 -8.43 15.37 1.32
CA ALA A 126 -8.51 15.24 -0.14
C ALA A 126 -7.12 15.34 -0.76
N ALA A 127 -6.91 14.60 -1.86
CA ALA A 127 -5.69 14.71 -2.64
C ALA A 127 -5.49 16.12 -3.19
N VAL A 128 -4.30 16.69 -3.03
CA VAL A 128 -3.94 17.97 -3.64
C VAL A 128 -3.78 17.75 -5.15
N PRO A 129 -4.52 18.48 -5.99
CA PRO A 129 -4.45 18.29 -7.44
C PRO A 129 -3.03 18.48 -7.99
N GLY A 130 -2.57 17.53 -8.80
CA GLY A 130 -1.25 17.58 -9.43
C GLY A 130 -0.07 17.24 -8.53
N SER A 131 -0.30 16.84 -7.27
CA SER A 131 0.78 16.53 -6.31
C SER A 131 1.30 15.09 -6.43
N LEU A 132 0.66 14.21 -7.19
CA LEU A 132 1.13 12.84 -7.37
C LEU A 132 2.50 12.81 -8.06
N ARG A 133 3.52 12.32 -7.35
CA ARG A 133 4.89 12.20 -7.85
C ARG A 133 5.34 10.75 -7.85
N ARG A 134 6.05 10.33 -8.87
CA ARG A 134 6.79 9.06 -8.90
C ARG A 134 8.19 9.31 -8.36
N LEU A 135 8.58 8.64 -7.29
CA LEU A 135 9.88 8.80 -6.65
C LEU A 135 10.94 7.83 -7.18
N THR A 136 10.52 6.63 -7.60
CA THR A 136 11.43 5.64 -8.17
C THR A 136 10.99 5.26 -9.59
N ALA A 137 11.94 5.01 -10.49
CA ALA A 137 11.66 4.79 -11.91
C ALA A 137 12.44 3.60 -12.51
N GLU A 138 12.96 2.71 -11.67
CA GLU A 138 13.69 1.52 -12.12
C GLU A 138 12.73 0.60 -12.91
N ARG A 139 13.18 0.15 -14.10
CA ARG A 139 12.35 -0.69 -14.98
C ARG A 139 12.43 -2.16 -14.62
N ASP A 140 13.59 -2.61 -14.14
CA ASP A 140 13.90 -4.02 -13.94
C ASP A 140 13.85 -4.43 -12.46
N ALA A 141 13.31 -3.57 -11.61
CA ALA A 141 13.19 -3.81 -10.18
C ALA A 141 11.81 -3.40 -9.64
N THR A 142 11.36 -4.12 -8.64
CA THR A 142 10.15 -3.81 -7.89
C THR A 142 10.49 -3.07 -6.61
N ASP A 143 9.80 -1.95 -6.36
CA ASP A 143 9.88 -1.14 -5.15
C ASP A 143 8.57 -1.23 -4.37
N ILE A 144 8.62 -1.69 -3.12
CA ILE A 144 7.44 -1.87 -2.26
C ILE A 144 7.75 -1.52 -0.80
N ASP A 145 6.71 -1.53 0.03
CA ASP A 145 6.76 -1.30 1.47
C ASP A 145 7.53 -0.02 1.86
N PRO A 146 7.19 1.16 1.29
CA PRO A 146 7.86 2.39 1.65
C PRO A 146 7.44 2.87 3.04
N VAL A 147 8.41 3.38 3.81
CA VAL A 147 8.20 3.94 5.15
C VAL A 147 8.97 5.25 5.28
N TYR A 148 8.34 6.30 5.78
CA TYR A 148 9.01 7.55 6.11
C TYR A 148 9.90 7.38 7.35
N LEU A 149 11.08 7.99 7.31
CA LEU A 149 11.96 8.16 8.46
C LEU A 149 11.78 9.55 9.08
N PRO A 150 12.08 9.71 10.38
CA PRO A 150 11.98 11.00 11.06
C PRO A 150 12.86 12.10 10.46
N ASP A 151 13.92 11.74 9.75
CA ASP A 151 14.83 12.68 9.05
C ASP A 151 14.33 13.08 7.63
N GLY A 152 13.09 12.71 7.28
CA GLY A 152 12.47 13.03 6.00
C GLY A 152 12.89 12.12 4.83
N LYS A 153 13.66 11.07 5.12
CA LYS A 153 14.03 10.06 4.13
C LYS A 153 12.99 8.94 4.06
N ILE A 154 13.12 8.07 3.05
CA ILE A 154 12.23 6.96 2.83
C ILE A 154 13.05 5.67 2.77
N VAL A 155 12.64 4.66 3.53
CA VAL A 155 13.15 3.28 3.42
C VAL A 155 12.12 2.45 2.68
N PHE A 156 12.56 1.52 1.84
CA PHE A 156 11.69 0.65 1.06
C PHE A 156 12.39 -0.66 0.72
N SER A 157 11.60 -1.65 0.34
CA SER A 157 12.08 -2.94 -0.13
C SER A 157 12.24 -2.92 -1.65
N ASN A 158 13.38 -3.43 -2.16
CA ASN A 158 13.70 -3.37 -3.59
C ASN A 158 14.41 -4.64 -4.08
N THR A 159 14.15 -5.03 -5.34
CA THR A 159 14.73 -6.21 -5.99
C THR A 159 15.89 -5.90 -6.94
N ARG A 160 16.54 -4.72 -6.88
CA ARG A 160 17.67 -4.31 -7.74
C ARG A 160 18.86 -5.25 -7.70
N GLU A 161 19.13 -5.85 -6.56
CA GLU A 161 20.09 -6.94 -6.42
C GLU A 161 19.31 -8.24 -6.24
N PRO A 162 18.85 -8.88 -7.32
CA PRO A 162 18.03 -10.06 -7.24
C PRO A 162 18.82 -11.21 -6.62
N LYS A 163 18.22 -11.83 -5.62
CA LYS A 163 18.66 -13.08 -5.05
C LYS A 163 17.47 -13.98 -4.81
N TYR A 164 17.72 -15.26 -4.81
CA TYR A 164 16.66 -16.24 -4.62
C TYR A 164 16.63 -16.72 -3.18
N CYS A 165 15.46 -16.99 -2.65
CA CYS A 165 15.36 -17.69 -1.39
C CYS A 165 15.84 -19.14 -1.53
N HIS A 166 16.38 -19.70 -0.45
CA HIS A 166 16.95 -21.05 -0.46
C HIS A 166 15.94 -22.16 -0.74
N CYS A 167 14.66 -21.92 -0.50
CA CYS A 167 13.62 -22.93 -0.62
C CYS A 167 12.84 -22.88 -1.94
N ASN A 168 13.05 -21.87 -2.77
CA ASN A 168 12.31 -21.70 -4.03
C ASN A 168 13.00 -20.73 -4.98
N MET A 169 12.46 -20.61 -6.20
CA MET A 169 12.92 -19.66 -7.24
C MET A 169 12.37 -18.24 -7.03
N HIS A 170 11.89 -17.90 -5.83
CA HIS A 170 11.38 -16.56 -5.55
C HIS A 170 12.51 -15.56 -5.33
N ILE A 171 12.35 -14.38 -5.94
CA ILE A 171 13.26 -13.26 -5.71
C ILE A 171 12.99 -12.67 -4.34
N MET A 172 14.05 -12.37 -3.62
CA MET A 172 14.03 -11.65 -2.35
C MET A 172 14.42 -10.19 -2.55
N ALA A 173 13.74 -9.31 -1.82
CA ALA A 173 14.10 -7.90 -1.77
C ALA A 173 15.15 -7.63 -0.69
N ASN A 174 15.90 -6.54 -0.88
CA ASN A 174 16.76 -5.94 0.12
C ASN A 174 16.19 -4.58 0.56
N LEU A 175 16.66 -4.07 1.69
CA LEU A 175 16.29 -2.74 2.16
C LEU A 175 17.16 -1.68 1.49
N TYR A 176 16.49 -0.66 0.99
CA TYR A 176 17.06 0.53 0.38
C TYR A 176 16.56 1.78 1.09
N ARG A 177 17.33 2.86 0.99
CA ARG A 177 16.99 4.18 1.50
C ARG A 177 17.16 5.20 0.38
N MET A 178 16.31 6.22 0.36
CA MET A 178 16.41 7.37 -0.52
C MET A 178 16.10 8.66 0.22
N ASP A 179 16.44 9.79 -0.38
CA ASP A 179 15.97 11.10 0.09
C ASP A 179 14.47 11.27 -0.20
N GLY A 180 13.81 12.20 0.49
CA GLY A 180 12.36 12.39 0.35
C GLY A 180 11.89 12.86 -1.03
N ASP A 181 12.82 13.27 -1.90
CA ASP A 181 12.56 13.62 -3.30
C ASP A 181 12.79 12.46 -4.28
N GLY A 182 13.25 11.30 -3.77
CA GLY A 182 13.59 10.12 -4.56
C GLY A 182 15.06 10.03 -4.99
N ALA A 183 15.89 11.01 -4.61
CA ALA A 183 17.33 10.99 -4.91
C ALA A 183 18.12 10.06 -3.97
N ASN A 184 19.39 9.81 -4.32
CA ASN A 184 20.39 9.12 -3.49
C ASN A 184 19.94 7.71 -3.03
N ILE A 185 19.35 6.95 -3.92
CA ILE A 185 18.94 5.57 -3.64
C ILE A 185 20.18 4.71 -3.37
N HIS A 186 20.25 4.08 -2.21
CA HIS A 186 21.32 3.16 -1.84
C HIS A 186 20.82 2.05 -0.91
N GLN A 187 21.46 0.92 -0.99
CA GLN A 187 21.16 -0.24 -0.15
C GLN A 187 21.69 -0.04 1.27
N ILE A 188 20.84 -0.34 2.27
CA ILE A 188 21.19 -0.23 3.69
C ILE A 188 21.23 -1.57 4.42
N GLY A 189 20.75 -2.63 3.80
CA GLY A 189 20.78 -3.98 4.37
C GLY A 189 20.91 -5.05 3.31
N LYS A 190 21.65 -6.11 3.63
CA LYS A 190 21.71 -7.34 2.85
C LYS A 190 21.13 -8.46 3.69
N SER A 191 20.07 -9.10 3.19
CA SER A 191 19.69 -10.39 3.73
C SER A 191 20.67 -11.44 3.17
N THR A 192 21.27 -12.22 4.03
CA THR A 192 22.13 -13.36 3.66
C THR A 192 21.30 -14.58 3.38
#